data_c9ee4c43f9070b402777b4ab00a3e4d1
#
_entry.id   c9ee4c43f9070b402777b4ab00a3e4d1
#
_cell.length_a   1.000
_cell.length_b   1.000
_cell.length_c   1.000
_cell.angle_alpha   90.00
_cell.angle_beta   90.00
_cell.angle_gamma   90.00
#
_symmetry.space_group_name_H-M   'P 1'
#
loop_
_entity.id
_entity.type
_entity.pdbx_description
1 polymer ?
#
loop_
_entity_poly.entity_id
_entity_poly.type
_entity_poly.pdbx_seq_one_letter_code
_entity_poly.pdbx_strand_id
1 'polypeptide(L)'
;LGFATPISLIAGFLFGKFFGTLISVLGFTIGCTLLYILANQYFKDLIFEKLSGKISKFKDMFNKNEFLYFMIFRFAGGGGIPFAIQNLLPVLFNMKVKNYFFSTLIGLFPMVFILSAIGEGIEKIIENNVDPSFYTMIQNKEILFPILGFFTILIISFLLRKIYFKK
;
A
#
# COMPACT_ATOMS: atom_id res chain seq x y z
N LEU A 1 7.50 -10.44 3.69
CA LEU A 1 7.21 -9.02 3.94
C LEU A 1 7.59 -8.08 2.77
N GLY A 2 8.34 -8.53 1.75
CA GLY A 2 8.67 -7.81 0.52
C GLY A 2 7.93 -8.33 -0.72
N PHE A 3 7.06 -9.30 -0.57
CA PHE A 3 6.42 -10.00 -1.69
C PHE A 3 5.07 -9.40 -2.14
N ALA A 4 4.65 -8.28 -1.59
CA ALA A 4 3.36 -7.66 -1.96
C ALA A 4 3.29 -7.32 -3.46
N THR A 5 4.36 -6.76 -4.03
CA THR A 5 4.42 -6.41 -5.46
C THR A 5 4.29 -7.64 -6.36
N PRO A 6 5.15 -8.68 -6.26
CA PRO A 6 5.02 -9.85 -7.12
C PRO A 6 3.70 -10.60 -6.93
N ILE A 7 3.18 -10.69 -5.69
CA ILE A 7 1.88 -11.33 -5.45
C ILE A 7 0.75 -10.57 -6.14
N SER A 8 0.74 -9.23 -6.07
CA SER A 8 -0.28 -8.42 -6.73
C SER A 8 -0.21 -8.51 -8.25
N LEU A 9 1.00 -8.55 -8.83
CA LEU A 9 1.20 -8.75 -10.27
C LEU A 9 0.68 -10.14 -10.72
N ILE A 10 1.05 -11.19 -10.00
CA ILE A 10 0.60 -12.56 -10.30
C ILE A 10 -0.92 -12.68 -10.14
N ALA A 11 -1.49 -12.09 -9.09
CA ALA A 11 -2.94 -12.11 -8.89
C ALA A 11 -3.67 -11.37 -10.02
N GLY A 12 -3.12 -10.25 -10.48
CA GLY A 12 -3.67 -9.52 -11.64
C GLY A 12 -3.55 -10.30 -12.93
N PHE A 13 -2.42 -10.97 -13.14
CA PHE A 13 -2.18 -11.85 -14.30
C PHE A 13 -3.14 -13.04 -14.35
N LEU A 14 -3.40 -13.70 -13.20
CA LEU A 14 -4.23 -14.90 -13.14
C LEU A 14 -5.73 -14.61 -13.06
N PHE A 15 -6.14 -13.52 -12.40
CA PHE A 15 -7.54 -13.25 -12.06
C PHE A 15 -8.06 -11.91 -12.60
N GLY A 16 -7.23 -11.20 -13.36
CA GLY A 16 -7.54 -9.85 -13.85
C GLY A 16 -7.43 -8.79 -12.73
N LYS A 17 -7.50 -7.51 -13.15
CA LYS A 17 -7.28 -6.37 -12.25
C LYS A 17 -8.28 -6.27 -11.10
N PHE A 18 -9.56 -6.58 -11.31
CA PHE A 18 -10.58 -6.43 -10.26
C PHE A 18 -10.51 -7.54 -9.21
N PHE A 19 -10.59 -8.80 -9.63
CA PHE A 19 -10.53 -9.93 -8.71
C PHE A 19 -9.15 -10.09 -8.11
N GLY A 20 -8.09 -9.91 -8.89
CA GLY A 20 -6.71 -9.92 -8.41
C GLY A 20 -6.48 -8.87 -7.32
N THR A 21 -7.02 -7.66 -7.49
CA THR A 21 -6.97 -6.62 -6.45
C THR A 21 -7.74 -7.02 -5.20
N LEU A 22 -8.96 -7.49 -5.36
CA LEU A 22 -9.82 -7.83 -4.22
C LEU A 22 -9.17 -8.91 -3.35
N ILE A 23 -8.72 -10.00 -3.97
CA ILE A 23 -8.07 -11.12 -3.27
C ILE A 23 -6.77 -10.65 -2.60
N SER A 24 -5.94 -9.89 -3.30
CA SER A 24 -4.66 -9.41 -2.78
C SER A 24 -4.85 -8.44 -1.61
N VAL A 25 -5.75 -7.46 -1.74
CA VAL A 25 -6.01 -6.48 -0.67
C VAL A 25 -6.56 -7.15 0.57
N LEU A 26 -7.51 -8.09 0.43
CA LEU A 26 -8.04 -8.83 1.57
C LEU A 26 -6.96 -9.68 2.23
N GLY A 27 -6.20 -10.44 1.44
CA GLY A 27 -5.10 -11.26 1.95
C GLY A 27 -4.03 -10.44 2.68
N PHE A 28 -3.58 -9.33 2.09
CA PHE A 28 -2.61 -8.43 2.73
C PHE A 28 -3.18 -7.79 4.00
N THR A 29 -4.44 -7.35 3.98
CA THR A 29 -5.06 -6.73 5.16
C THR A 29 -5.15 -7.69 6.32
N ILE A 30 -5.59 -8.93 6.08
CA ILE A 30 -5.64 -9.98 7.10
C ILE A 30 -4.24 -10.29 7.61
N GLY A 31 -3.28 -10.57 6.71
CA GLY A 31 -1.90 -10.89 7.07
C GLY A 31 -1.20 -9.77 7.84
N CYS A 32 -1.35 -8.52 7.39
CA CYS A 32 -0.79 -7.35 8.09
C CYS A 32 -1.43 -7.14 9.47
N THR A 33 -2.75 -7.38 9.59
CA THR A 33 -3.45 -7.24 10.88
C THR A 33 -3.02 -8.31 11.87
N LEU A 34 -2.86 -9.55 11.44
CA LEU A 34 -2.31 -10.62 12.28
C LEU A 34 -0.90 -10.30 12.73
N LEU A 35 -0.05 -9.85 11.81
CA LEU A 35 1.31 -9.41 12.13
C LEU A 35 1.31 -8.25 13.15
N TYR A 36 0.43 -7.26 12.96
CA TYR A 36 0.28 -6.15 13.88
C TYR A 36 -0.11 -6.60 15.29
N ILE A 37 -1.11 -7.49 15.40
CA ILE A 37 -1.56 -8.03 16.69
C ILE A 37 -0.41 -8.76 17.40
N LEU A 38 0.28 -9.65 16.71
CA LEU A 38 1.42 -10.39 17.25
C LEU A 38 2.56 -9.45 17.65
N ALA A 39 2.88 -8.49 16.80
CA ALA A 39 3.92 -7.51 17.07
C ALA A 39 3.58 -6.62 18.28
N ASN A 40 2.34 -6.19 18.40
CA ASN A 40 1.88 -5.37 19.53
C ASN A 40 1.85 -6.16 20.85
N GLN A 41 1.57 -7.45 20.79
CA GLN A 41 1.48 -8.30 21.98
C GLN A 41 2.86 -8.78 22.49
N TYR A 42 3.76 -9.17 21.58
CA TYR A 42 5.00 -9.84 21.97
C TYR A 42 6.27 -9.03 21.74
N PHE A 43 6.25 -8.06 20.82
CA PHE A 43 7.46 -7.34 20.39
C PHE A 43 7.40 -5.84 20.56
N LYS A 44 6.42 -5.34 21.29
CA LYS A 44 6.17 -3.90 21.45
C LYS A 44 7.39 -3.15 21.97
N ASP A 45 8.02 -3.66 23.03
CA ASP A 45 9.17 -2.99 23.67
C ASP A 45 10.38 -2.94 22.75
N LEU A 46 10.67 -4.05 22.03
CA LEU A 46 11.74 -4.10 21.03
C LEU A 46 11.51 -3.14 19.86
N ILE A 47 10.26 -3.02 19.41
CA ILE A 47 9.88 -2.10 18.33
C ILE A 47 10.02 -0.67 18.80
N PHE A 48 9.60 -0.38 20.02
CA PHE A 48 9.73 0.94 20.64
C PHE A 48 11.19 1.36 20.77
N GLU A 49 12.05 0.50 21.28
CA GLU A 49 13.50 0.75 21.42
C GLU A 49 14.16 1.08 20.07
N LYS A 50 13.84 0.30 19.02
CA LYS A 50 14.48 0.45 17.70
C LYS A 50 13.92 1.58 16.84
N LEU A 51 12.66 1.95 17.00
CA LEU A 51 11.96 2.86 16.07
C LEU A 51 11.52 4.18 16.69
N SER A 52 11.41 4.32 18.02
CA SER A 52 10.86 5.51 18.68
C SER A 52 11.60 6.81 18.33
N GLY A 53 12.93 6.77 18.24
CA GLY A 53 13.75 7.94 17.91
C GLY A 53 13.53 8.51 16.51
N LYS A 54 13.00 7.72 15.58
CA LYS A 54 12.80 8.13 14.17
C LYS A 54 11.40 8.70 13.89
N ILE A 55 10.47 8.61 14.86
CA ILE A 55 9.04 8.77 14.57
C ILE A 55 8.34 9.80 15.47
N SER A 56 9.09 10.56 16.26
CA SER A 56 8.51 11.60 17.13
C SER A 56 7.59 12.59 16.39
N LYS A 57 7.94 12.92 15.13
CA LYS A 57 7.14 13.82 14.28
C LYS A 57 5.76 13.24 13.87
N PHE A 58 5.61 11.93 13.87
CA PHE A 58 4.34 11.28 13.51
C PHE A 58 3.40 11.09 14.69
N LYS A 59 3.92 11.13 15.92
CA LYS A 59 3.15 10.88 17.14
C LYS A 59 1.95 11.82 17.28
N ASP A 60 2.16 13.11 17.07
CA ASP A 60 1.10 14.11 17.23
C ASP A 60 0.02 13.99 16.16
N MET A 61 0.40 13.59 14.95
CA MET A 61 -0.51 13.35 13.84
C MET A 61 -1.38 12.12 14.10
N PHE A 62 -0.76 11.01 14.52
CA PHE A 62 -1.50 9.78 14.85
C PHE A 62 -2.44 9.98 16.03
N ASN A 63 -2.04 10.74 17.05
CA ASN A 63 -2.89 11.05 18.21
C ASN A 63 -4.17 11.83 17.84
N LYS A 64 -4.15 12.60 16.76
CA LYS A 64 -5.33 13.35 16.30
C LYS A 64 -6.35 12.45 15.60
N ASN A 65 -5.92 11.60 14.69
CA ASN A 65 -6.79 10.65 13.97
C ASN A 65 -5.95 9.50 13.37
N GLU A 66 -5.73 8.46 14.16
CA GLU A 66 -4.91 7.31 13.77
C GLU A 66 -5.38 6.63 12.48
N PHE A 67 -6.72 6.51 12.29
CA PHE A 67 -7.31 5.90 11.11
C PHE A 67 -6.95 6.68 9.83
N LEU A 68 -7.27 7.99 9.83
CA LEU A 68 -7.08 8.82 8.64
C LEU A 68 -5.60 8.95 8.28
N TYR A 69 -4.73 9.21 9.27
CA TYR A 69 -3.31 9.37 9.01
C TYR A 69 -2.65 8.09 8.53
N PHE A 70 -3.02 6.94 9.10
CA PHE A 70 -2.47 5.68 8.65
C PHE A 70 -2.99 5.27 7.27
N MET A 71 -4.26 5.53 6.97
CA MET A 71 -4.83 5.34 5.65
C MET A 71 -4.10 6.19 4.59
N ILE A 72 -3.91 7.50 4.83
CA ILE A 72 -3.17 8.38 3.91
C ILE A 72 -1.72 7.94 3.77
N PHE A 73 -1.08 7.51 4.85
CA PHE A 73 0.28 7.00 4.82
C PHE A 73 0.41 5.76 3.92
N ARG A 74 -0.53 4.81 4.02
CA ARG A 74 -0.62 3.65 3.13
C ARG A 74 -0.89 4.05 1.68
N PHE A 75 -1.81 4.97 1.47
CA PHE A 75 -2.16 5.49 0.15
C PHE A 75 -0.96 6.12 -0.57
N ALA A 76 -0.13 6.85 0.17
CA ALA A 76 1.11 7.46 -0.32
C ALA A 76 2.27 6.47 -0.47
N GLY A 77 2.01 5.15 -0.47
CA GLY A 77 3.05 4.12 -0.58
C GLY A 77 3.99 4.05 0.63
N GLY A 78 3.54 4.56 1.79
CA GLY A 78 4.32 4.52 3.04
C GLY A 78 5.52 5.48 3.08
N GLY A 79 5.57 6.48 2.21
CA GLY A 79 6.61 7.52 2.23
C GLY A 79 8.04 7.00 2.03
N GLY A 80 8.23 5.92 1.26
CA GLY A 80 9.54 5.31 1.03
C GLY A 80 10.02 4.38 2.15
N ILE A 81 9.21 4.17 3.19
CA ILE A 81 9.53 3.24 4.28
C ILE A 81 9.26 1.79 3.80
N PRO A 82 10.17 0.83 4.05
CA PRO A 82 9.94 -0.57 3.71
C PRO A 82 8.62 -1.10 4.27
N PHE A 83 7.88 -1.88 3.47
CA PHE A 83 6.54 -2.37 3.82
C PHE A 83 6.48 -3.11 5.17
N ALA A 84 7.54 -3.85 5.50
CA ALA A 84 7.66 -4.51 6.80
C ALA A 84 7.62 -3.50 7.97
N ILE A 85 8.36 -2.40 7.85
CA ILE A 85 8.41 -1.35 8.88
C ILE A 85 7.08 -0.61 8.95
N GLN A 86 6.45 -0.33 7.79
CA GLN A 86 5.12 0.28 7.76
C GLN A 86 4.09 -0.50 8.58
N ASN A 87 4.17 -1.84 8.59
CA ASN A 87 3.27 -2.70 9.34
C ASN A 87 3.50 -2.63 10.87
N LEU A 88 4.72 -2.31 11.29
CA LEU A 88 5.11 -2.24 12.69
C LEU A 88 4.95 -0.83 13.30
N LEU A 89 4.94 0.23 12.47
CA LEU A 89 4.79 1.61 12.94
C LEU A 89 3.59 1.83 13.86
N PRO A 90 2.39 1.30 13.57
CA PRO A 90 1.21 1.51 14.40
C PRO A 90 1.33 0.92 15.82
N VAL A 91 2.25 -0.03 16.05
CA VAL A 91 2.55 -0.57 17.38
C VAL A 91 3.05 0.54 18.32
N LEU A 92 3.82 1.50 17.79
CA LEU A 92 4.37 2.62 18.57
C LEU A 92 3.28 3.59 19.07
N PHE A 93 2.14 3.60 18.42
CA PHE A 93 1.01 4.49 18.71
C PHE A 93 -0.15 3.78 19.40
N ASN A 94 -0.03 2.47 19.69
CA ASN A 94 -1.11 1.63 20.22
C ASN A 94 -2.40 1.76 19.41
N MET A 95 -2.30 1.77 18.10
CA MET A 95 -3.44 1.94 17.19
C MET A 95 -4.50 0.85 17.44
N LYS A 96 -5.77 1.22 17.42
CA LYS A 96 -6.86 0.24 17.57
C LYS A 96 -6.84 -0.74 16.38
N VAL A 97 -6.94 -2.04 16.64
CA VAL A 97 -6.92 -3.10 15.62
C VAL A 97 -7.96 -2.84 14.52
N LYS A 98 -9.17 -2.41 14.89
CA LYS A 98 -10.23 -2.04 13.94
C LYS A 98 -9.78 -0.92 12.98
N ASN A 99 -9.17 0.13 13.53
CA ASN A 99 -8.68 1.25 12.72
C ASN A 99 -7.51 0.84 11.83
N TYR A 100 -6.62 -0.01 12.34
CA TYR A 100 -5.53 -0.60 11.54
C TYR A 100 -6.07 -1.41 10.37
N PHE A 101 -7.04 -2.31 10.62
CA PHE A 101 -7.63 -3.16 9.59
C PHE A 101 -8.25 -2.32 8.46
N PHE A 102 -9.18 -1.43 8.79
CA PHE A 102 -9.89 -0.66 7.77
C PHE A 102 -9.01 0.38 7.07
N SER A 103 -8.07 1.01 7.77
CA SER A 103 -7.11 1.92 7.12
C SER A 103 -6.15 1.20 6.19
N THR A 104 -5.77 -0.04 6.52
CA THR A 104 -4.97 -0.90 5.65
C THR A 104 -5.75 -1.36 4.43
N LEU A 105 -6.99 -1.82 4.63
CA LEU A 105 -7.89 -2.26 3.56
C LEU A 105 -8.09 -1.18 2.50
N ILE A 106 -8.43 0.02 2.93
CA ILE A 106 -8.68 1.16 2.03
C ILE A 106 -7.36 1.70 1.48
N GLY A 107 -6.34 1.82 2.33
CA GLY A 107 -5.07 2.45 1.99
C GLY A 107 -4.22 1.65 1.00
N LEU A 108 -4.31 0.32 1.00
CA LEU A 108 -3.58 -0.52 0.04
C LEU A 108 -4.28 -0.64 -1.32
N PHE A 109 -5.59 -0.39 -1.38
CA PHE A 109 -6.40 -0.64 -2.56
C PHE A 109 -5.82 0.01 -3.84
N PRO A 110 -5.47 1.31 -3.89
CA PRO A 110 -5.01 1.94 -5.12
C PRO A 110 -3.71 1.35 -5.66
N MET A 111 -2.75 1.11 -4.75
CA MET A 111 -1.45 0.57 -5.15
C MET A 111 -1.58 -0.87 -5.66
N VAL A 112 -2.34 -1.69 -4.96
CA VAL A 112 -2.59 -3.09 -5.36
C VAL A 112 -3.37 -3.14 -6.67
N PHE A 113 -4.36 -2.24 -6.88
CA PHE A 113 -5.11 -2.16 -8.13
C PHE A 113 -4.19 -1.87 -9.33
N ILE A 114 -3.24 -0.96 -9.18
CA ILE A 114 -2.29 -0.64 -10.24
C ILE A 114 -1.41 -1.84 -10.56
N LEU A 115 -0.88 -2.51 -9.53
CA LEU A 115 -0.05 -3.70 -9.72
C LEU A 115 -0.84 -4.84 -10.37
N SER A 116 -2.08 -5.07 -9.95
CA SER A 116 -2.95 -6.08 -10.58
C SER A 116 -3.31 -5.72 -12.03
N ALA A 117 -3.52 -4.43 -12.33
CA ALA A 117 -3.77 -3.99 -13.69
C ALA A 117 -2.54 -4.15 -14.60
N ILE A 118 -1.33 -3.93 -14.08
CA ILE A 118 -0.09 -4.23 -14.80
C ILE A 118 0.00 -5.75 -15.06
N GLY A 119 -0.32 -6.58 -14.07
CA GLY A 119 -0.35 -8.03 -14.22
C GLY A 119 -1.31 -8.50 -15.33
N GLU A 120 -2.54 -7.99 -15.36
CA GLU A 120 -3.52 -8.24 -16.43
C GLU A 120 -3.02 -7.74 -17.80
N GLY A 121 -2.36 -6.59 -17.83
CA GLY A 121 -1.78 -6.06 -19.06
C GLY A 121 -0.67 -6.93 -19.62
N ILE A 122 0.16 -7.53 -18.77
CA ILE A 122 1.21 -8.48 -19.17
C ILE A 122 0.56 -9.76 -19.75
N GLU A 123 -0.46 -10.29 -19.09
CA GLU A 123 -1.20 -11.47 -19.57
C GLU A 123 -1.73 -11.24 -20.99
N LYS A 124 -2.41 -10.11 -21.24
CA LYS A 124 -2.94 -9.75 -22.56
C LYS A 124 -1.87 -9.59 -23.65
N ILE A 125 -0.68 -9.08 -23.30
CA ILE A 125 0.44 -8.97 -24.23
C ILE A 125 0.93 -10.37 -24.64
N ILE A 126 1.04 -11.29 -23.69
CA ILE A 126 1.48 -12.67 -23.95
C ILE A 126 0.42 -13.41 -24.76
N GLU A 127 -0.85 -13.31 -24.39
CA GLU A 127 -1.97 -13.98 -25.07
C GLU A 127 -2.09 -13.55 -26.54
N ASN A 128 -1.87 -12.28 -26.85
CA ASN A 128 -1.92 -11.75 -28.19
C ASN A 128 -0.62 -11.96 -29.01
N ASN A 129 0.35 -12.73 -28.50
CA ASN A 129 1.66 -12.97 -29.13
C ASN A 129 2.41 -11.68 -29.52
N VAL A 130 2.21 -10.61 -28.76
CA VAL A 130 2.92 -9.34 -28.95
C VAL A 130 4.24 -9.42 -28.18
N ASP A 131 5.36 -9.05 -28.80
CA ASP A 131 6.65 -9.01 -28.12
C ASP A 131 6.58 -8.13 -26.88
N PRO A 132 6.92 -8.65 -25.66
CA PRO A 132 6.87 -7.91 -24.41
C PRO A 132 8.01 -6.92 -24.30
N SER A 133 8.03 -5.91 -25.20
CA SER A 133 9.00 -4.81 -25.12
C SER A 133 8.49 -3.71 -24.20
N PHE A 134 9.40 -2.91 -23.66
CA PHE A 134 9.03 -1.73 -22.85
C PHE A 134 8.08 -0.78 -23.60
N TYR A 135 8.25 -0.69 -24.91
CA TYR A 135 7.42 0.14 -25.79
C TYR A 135 5.98 -0.37 -25.89
N THR A 136 5.79 -1.68 -26.07
CA THR A 136 4.44 -2.31 -26.12
C THR A 136 3.74 -2.24 -24.78
N MET A 137 4.48 -2.34 -23.66
CA MET A 137 3.92 -2.18 -22.32
C MET A 137 3.37 -0.76 -22.09
N ILE A 138 4.12 0.29 -22.51
CA ILE A 138 3.67 1.68 -22.35
C ILE A 138 2.47 2.01 -23.27
N GLN A 139 2.39 1.43 -24.45
CA GLN A 139 1.28 1.65 -25.36
C GLN A 139 0.00 0.89 -24.96
N ASN A 140 0.13 -0.13 -24.10
CA ASN A 140 -1.04 -0.87 -23.64
C ASN A 140 -1.85 0.00 -22.67
N LYS A 141 -3.08 0.32 -23.08
CA LYS A 141 -4.01 1.15 -22.31
C LYS A 141 -4.34 0.57 -20.93
N GLU A 142 -4.36 -0.76 -20.81
CA GLU A 142 -4.59 -1.46 -19.54
C GLU A 142 -3.47 -1.24 -18.51
N ILE A 143 -2.27 -0.95 -18.98
CA ILE A 143 -1.09 -0.61 -18.15
C ILE A 143 -1.00 0.91 -17.97
N LEU A 144 -1.16 1.68 -19.05
CA LEU A 144 -0.95 3.13 -19.04
C LEU A 144 -1.96 3.86 -18.15
N PHE A 145 -3.27 3.55 -18.25
CA PHE A 145 -4.28 4.25 -17.47
C PHE A 145 -4.14 4.08 -15.96
N PRO A 146 -3.92 2.87 -15.39
CA PRO A 146 -3.63 2.72 -13.97
C PRO A 146 -2.40 3.48 -13.50
N ILE A 147 -1.32 3.49 -14.30
CA ILE A 147 -0.10 4.24 -13.98
C ILE A 147 -0.37 5.76 -13.95
N LEU A 148 -1.07 6.28 -14.96
CA LEU A 148 -1.46 7.71 -14.98
C LEU A 148 -2.38 8.06 -13.81
N GLY A 149 -3.34 7.19 -13.50
CA GLY A 149 -4.21 7.33 -12.32
C GLY A 149 -3.40 7.40 -11.02
N PHE A 150 -2.38 6.58 -10.89
CA PHE A 150 -1.49 6.62 -9.72
C PHE A 150 -0.74 7.94 -9.58
N PHE A 151 -0.11 8.42 -10.65
CA PHE A 151 0.56 9.71 -10.61
C PHE A 151 -0.40 10.84 -10.27
N THR A 152 -1.62 10.78 -10.79
CA THR A 152 -2.66 11.76 -10.45
C THR A 152 -3.01 11.73 -8.96
N ILE A 153 -3.19 10.55 -8.38
CA ILE A 153 -3.44 10.38 -6.95
C ILE A 153 -2.25 10.87 -6.10
N LEU A 154 -1.01 10.57 -6.53
CA LEU A 154 0.18 11.07 -5.83
C LEU A 154 0.27 12.59 -5.87
N ILE A 155 -0.01 13.22 -7.01
CA ILE A 155 -0.02 14.68 -7.15
C ILE A 155 -1.10 15.30 -6.25
N ILE A 156 -2.32 14.77 -6.27
CA ILE A 156 -3.42 15.21 -5.41
C ILE A 156 -3.04 15.04 -3.93
N SER A 157 -2.49 13.89 -3.55
CA SER A 157 -2.03 13.63 -2.18
C SER A 157 -0.95 14.62 -1.73
N PHE A 158 0.00 14.94 -2.61
CA PHE A 158 1.04 15.93 -2.35
C PHE A 158 0.48 17.35 -2.20
N LEU A 159 -0.46 17.74 -3.06
CA LEU A 159 -1.14 19.05 -2.99
C LEU A 159 -1.98 19.17 -1.71
N LEU A 160 -2.75 18.15 -1.36
CA LEU A 160 -3.52 18.10 -0.12
C LEU A 160 -2.59 18.17 1.10
N ARG A 161 -1.47 17.48 1.08
CA ARG A 161 -0.45 17.59 2.14
C ARG A 161 0.05 19.02 2.29
N LYS A 162 0.32 19.72 1.18
CA LYS A 162 0.79 21.11 1.22
C LYS A 162 -0.27 22.07 1.78
N ILE A 163 -1.57 21.82 1.51
CA ILE A 163 -2.68 22.65 1.97
C ILE A 163 -2.99 22.38 3.45
N TYR A 164 -3.11 21.13 3.84
CA TYR A 164 -3.56 20.75 5.19
C TYR A 164 -2.45 20.61 6.23
N PHE A 165 -1.19 20.48 5.80
CA PHE A 165 -0.04 20.27 6.68
C PHE A 165 0.99 21.40 6.65
N LYS A 166 0.66 22.54 6.01
CA LYS A 166 1.44 23.76 6.09
C LYS A 166 1.08 24.48 7.39
N LYS A 167 1.68 24.00 8.50
CA LYS A 167 1.89 24.77 9.73
C LYS A 167 3.26 24.46 10.28
#